data_bfede4f955e5bf5e250e6d667d2d794e
#
_entry.id   bfede4f955e5bf5e250e6d667d2d794e
#
_cell.length_a   1.000
_cell.length_b   1.000
_cell.length_c   1.000
_cell.angle_alpha   90.00
_cell.angle_beta   90.00
_cell.angle_gamma   90.00
#
_symmetry.space_group_name_H-M   'P 1'
#
loop_
_entity.id
_entity.type
_entity.pdbx_description
1 polymer ?
#
loop_
_entity_poly.entity_id
_entity_poly.type
_entity_poly.pdbx_seq_one_letter_code
_entity_poly.pdbx_strand_id
1 'polypeptide(L)'
;MKKIFILLAVAFLGGLSAADANACTGISLTAQDGSQVVARTVEWAATPMQCGYVVAPRKHEHQSYTPTGHNGLKYNGIYGYVGIYTEYEPFVVEGVNEAGLSAGLFFFTQ
;
A
#
# COMPACT_ATOMS: atom_id res chain seq x y z
N MET A 1 19.25 26.44 -35.48
CA MET A 1 20.16 26.20 -34.34
C MET A 1 19.60 26.74 -33.01
N LYS A 2 19.15 28.00 -32.91
CA LYS A 2 18.62 28.53 -31.64
C LYS A 2 17.41 27.76 -31.06
N LYS A 3 16.50 27.23 -31.88
CA LYS A 3 15.32 26.45 -31.41
C LYS A 3 15.68 25.08 -30.81
N ILE A 4 16.75 24.46 -31.31
CA ILE A 4 17.25 23.17 -30.80
C ILE A 4 17.90 23.37 -29.43
N PHE A 5 18.63 24.47 -29.23
CA PHE A 5 19.22 24.80 -27.92
C PHE A 5 18.16 25.08 -26.84
N ILE A 6 17.06 25.72 -27.21
CA ILE A 6 15.93 25.97 -26.28
C ILE A 6 15.24 24.66 -25.89
N LEU A 7 15.01 23.75 -26.85
CA LEU A 7 14.44 22.43 -26.58
C LEU A 7 15.31 21.56 -25.67
N LEU A 8 16.63 21.56 -25.90
CA LEU A 8 17.59 20.86 -25.05
C LEU A 8 17.68 21.47 -23.63
N ALA A 9 17.62 22.78 -23.50
CA ALA A 9 17.63 23.46 -22.22
C ALA A 9 16.35 23.16 -21.41
N VAL A 10 15.18 23.13 -22.04
CA VAL A 10 13.92 22.78 -21.39
C VAL A 10 13.90 21.29 -20.96
N ALA A 11 14.43 20.38 -21.79
CA ALA A 11 14.55 18.97 -21.44
C ALA A 11 15.53 18.75 -20.27
N PHE A 12 16.61 19.53 -20.19
CA PHE A 12 17.59 19.44 -19.12
C PHE A 12 17.07 20.02 -17.79
N LEU A 13 16.31 21.11 -17.85
CA LEU A 13 15.65 21.71 -16.67
C LEU A 13 14.48 20.87 -16.14
N GLY A 14 13.77 20.17 -17.04
CA GLY A 14 12.69 19.25 -16.65
C GLY A 14 13.19 17.94 -16.02
N GLY A 15 14.44 17.55 -16.28
CA GLY A 15 15.06 16.34 -15.73
C GLY A 15 15.66 16.51 -14.30
N LEU A 16 15.73 17.74 -13.79
CA LEU A 16 16.38 18.02 -12.49
C LEU A 16 15.39 18.08 -11.31
N SER A 17 14.12 17.85 -11.52
CA SER A 17 13.11 17.79 -10.46
C SER A 17 12.51 16.38 -10.33
N ALA A 18 13.33 15.33 -10.32
CA ALA A 18 12.94 14.09 -9.68
C ALA A 18 12.95 14.34 -8.17
N ALA A 19 11.88 14.93 -7.64
CA ALA A 19 11.64 14.87 -6.20
C ALA A 19 11.55 13.39 -5.85
N ASP A 20 12.34 12.95 -4.87
CA ASP A 20 12.21 11.62 -4.28
C ASP A 20 10.78 11.52 -3.72
N ALA A 21 9.88 10.94 -4.51
CA ALA A 21 8.51 10.66 -4.08
C ALA A 21 8.56 9.45 -3.14
N ASN A 22 8.84 9.71 -1.86
CA ASN A 22 8.71 8.74 -0.78
C ASN A 22 7.23 8.55 -0.44
N ALA A 23 6.42 8.06 -1.38
CA ALA A 23 5.00 7.87 -1.18
C ALA A 23 4.52 6.59 -1.86
N CYS A 24 3.72 5.81 -1.13
CA CYS A 24 3.04 4.64 -1.68
C CYS A 24 2.14 5.02 -2.85
N THR A 25 2.17 4.24 -3.92
CA THR A 25 1.28 4.42 -5.08
C THR A 25 0.19 3.37 -5.06
N GLY A 26 -1.07 3.76 -5.26
CA GLY A 26 -2.20 2.85 -5.42
C GLY A 26 -2.85 2.99 -6.79
N ILE A 27 -3.28 1.86 -7.36
CA ILE A 27 -4.02 1.79 -8.61
C ILE A 27 -5.31 0.99 -8.40
N SER A 28 -6.41 1.48 -8.96
CA SER A 28 -7.65 0.71 -9.07
C SER A 28 -8.08 0.70 -10.53
N LEU A 29 -8.30 -0.48 -11.07
CA LEU A 29 -8.73 -0.71 -12.44
C LEU A 29 -10.04 -1.47 -12.45
N THR A 30 -10.94 -1.09 -13.35
CA THR A 30 -12.18 -1.83 -13.60
C THR A 30 -12.07 -2.54 -14.94
N ALA A 31 -12.22 -3.86 -14.93
CA ALA A 31 -12.23 -4.67 -16.16
C ALA A 31 -13.57 -4.53 -16.88
N GLN A 32 -13.62 -4.98 -18.15
CA GLN A 32 -14.83 -4.89 -18.99
C GLN A 32 -16.01 -5.70 -18.43
N ASP A 33 -15.75 -6.76 -17.67
CA ASP A 33 -16.75 -7.59 -17.00
C ASP A 33 -17.22 -7.01 -15.65
N GLY A 34 -16.73 -5.83 -15.26
CA GLY A 34 -17.04 -5.16 -14.02
C GLY A 34 -16.18 -5.60 -12.83
N SER A 35 -15.27 -6.56 -13.01
CA SER A 35 -14.33 -6.93 -11.94
C SER A 35 -13.36 -5.81 -11.62
N GLN A 36 -12.96 -5.73 -10.37
CA GLN A 36 -12.04 -4.69 -9.86
C GLN A 36 -10.67 -5.31 -9.56
N VAL A 37 -9.62 -4.68 -10.04
CA VAL A 37 -8.24 -5.00 -9.69
C VAL A 37 -7.65 -3.85 -8.92
N VAL A 38 -7.20 -4.11 -7.71
CA VAL A 38 -6.50 -3.14 -6.86
C VAL A 38 -5.06 -3.59 -6.72
N ALA A 39 -4.13 -2.68 -6.89
CA ALA A 39 -2.71 -2.91 -6.69
C ALA A 39 -2.05 -1.70 -6.04
N ARG A 40 -0.94 -1.93 -5.35
CA ARG A 40 -0.17 -0.85 -4.74
C ARG A 40 1.31 -1.17 -4.69
N THR A 41 2.12 -0.14 -4.53
CA THR A 41 3.51 -0.25 -4.06
C THR A 41 3.58 0.11 -2.58
N VAL A 42 4.48 -0.52 -1.86
CA VAL A 42 4.85 -0.11 -0.49
C VAL A 42 6.26 0.47 -0.58
N GLU A 43 6.35 1.77 -0.41
CA GLU A 43 7.61 2.50 -0.46
C GLU A 43 7.92 3.04 0.94
N TRP A 44 8.99 2.48 1.52
CA TRP A 44 9.45 2.84 2.86
C TRP A 44 10.96 3.05 2.81
N ALA A 45 11.39 4.29 2.68
CA ALA A 45 12.76 4.65 2.36
C ALA A 45 13.80 4.31 3.43
N ALA A 46 13.38 3.96 4.65
CA ALA A 46 14.30 3.88 5.77
C ALA A 46 14.98 2.52 5.94
N THR A 47 14.32 1.40 5.61
CA THR A 47 14.85 0.05 5.83
C THR A 47 14.27 -0.96 4.85
N PRO A 48 14.98 -2.06 4.54
CA PRO A 48 14.39 -3.20 3.86
C PRO A 48 13.24 -3.75 4.70
N MET A 49 12.01 -3.76 4.14
CA MET A 49 10.86 -4.32 4.81
C MET A 49 10.74 -5.81 4.57
N GLN A 50 10.44 -6.54 5.64
CA GLN A 50 9.97 -7.91 5.52
C GLN A 50 8.47 -7.89 5.21
N CYS A 51 8.07 -8.59 4.16
CA CYS A 51 6.68 -8.70 3.75
C CYS A 51 6.26 -10.16 3.69
N GLY A 52 5.01 -10.41 3.99
CA GLY A 52 4.40 -11.72 3.87
C GLY A 52 2.90 -11.58 3.63
N TYR A 53 2.21 -12.71 3.57
CA TYR A 53 0.76 -12.73 3.46
C TYR A 53 0.15 -13.51 4.62
N VAL A 54 -1.07 -13.15 4.96
CA VAL A 54 -1.87 -13.82 5.99
C VAL A 54 -3.22 -14.20 5.40
N VAL A 55 -3.71 -15.37 5.79
CA VAL A 55 -5.07 -15.82 5.52
C VAL A 55 -5.78 -15.99 6.85
N ALA A 56 -6.74 -15.13 7.12
CA ALA A 56 -7.54 -15.19 8.34
C ALA A 56 -8.92 -15.81 8.03
N PRO A 57 -9.32 -16.90 8.70
CA PRO A 57 -10.64 -17.48 8.51
C PRO A 57 -11.73 -16.62 9.16
N ARG A 58 -13.00 -16.90 8.86
CA ARG A 58 -14.15 -16.32 9.57
C ARG A 58 -14.02 -16.56 11.07
N LYS A 59 -14.46 -15.62 11.87
CA LYS A 59 -14.43 -15.65 13.34
C LYS A 59 -13.02 -15.72 13.94
N HIS A 60 -12.00 -15.45 13.16
CA HIS A 60 -10.66 -15.28 13.68
C HIS A 60 -10.64 -14.18 14.74
N GLU A 61 -10.06 -14.47 15.90
CA GLU A 61 -9.88 -13.48 16.95
C GLU A 61 -8.69 -12.59 16.60
N HIS A 62 -8.93 -11.30 16.55
CA HIS A 62 -7.91 -10.27 16.35
C HIS A 62 -7.70 -9.50 17.64
N GLN A 63 -6.46 -9.13 17.87
CA GLN A 63 -6.12 -8.16 18.90
C GLN A 63 -5.24 -7.06 18.29
N SER A 64 -5.67 -5.83 18.40
CA SER A 64 -4.93 -4.69 17.89
C SER A 64 -3.60 -4.52 18.61
N TYR A 65 -2.60 -4.13 17.84
CA TYR A 65 -1.30 -3.75 18.37
C TYR A 65 -1.32 -2.28 18.80
N THR A 66 -0.68 -1.98 19.92
CA THR A 66 -0.44 -0.62 20.40
C THR A 66 1.05 -0.43 20.66
N PRO A 67 1.54 0.80 20.85
CA PRO A 67 2.96 1.02 21.13
C PRO A 67 3.50 0.26 22.35
N THR A 68 2.61 -0.22 23.23
CA THR A 68 2.96 -1.01 24.42
C THR A 68 2.80 -2.53 24.25
N GLY A 69 2.43 -2.99 23.06
CA GLY A 69 2.29 -4.41 22.72
C GLY A 69 0.91 -4.81 22.20
N HIS A 70 0.62 -6.11 22.17
CA HIS A 70 -0.67 -6.68 21.77
C HIS A 70 -1.72 -6.55 22.87
N ASN A 71 -2.16 -5.35 23.15
CA ASN A 71 -3.10 -5.05 24.25
C ASN A 71 -4.22 -4.10 23.83
N GLY A 72 -4.41 -3.91 22.53
CA GLY A 72 -5.49 -3.09 22.00
C GLY A 72 -6.83 -3.83 21.92
N LEU A 73 -7.71 -3.34 21.07
CA LEU A 73 -9.04 -3.86 20.87
C LEU A 73 -9.02 -5.34 20.44
N LYS A 74 -9.80 -6.16 21.11
CA LYS A 74 -10.11 -7.53 20.68
C LYS A 74 -11.42 -7.56 19.90
N TYR A 75 -11.42 -8.25 18.77
CA TYR A 75 -12.63 -8.44 17.97
C TYR A 75 -12.54 -9.71 17.13
N ASN A 76 -13.68 -10.24 16.73
CA ASN A 76 -13.73 -11.40 15.83
C ASN A 76 -14.14 -10.96 14.44
N GLY A 77 -13.41 -11.37 13.43
CA GLY A 77 -13.74 -11.10 12.04
C GLY A 77 -15.03 -11.81 11.61
N ILE A 78 -15.98 -11.07 11.04
CA ILE A 78 -17.19 -11.67 10.47
C ILE A 78 -16.83 -12.44 9.20
N TYR A 79 -16.01 -11.85 8.36
CA TYR A 79 -15.54 -12.41 7.10
C TYR A 79 -14.10 -12.89 7.20
N GLY A 80 -13.79 -13.96 6.46
CA GLY A 80 -12.41 -14.32 6.20
C GLY A 80 -11.77 -13.32 5.24
N TYR A 81 -10.46 -13.15 5.33
CA TYR A 81 -9.70 -12.27 4.44
C TYR A 81 -8.32 -12.83 4.13
N VAL A 82 -7.77 -12.34 3.04
CA VAL A 82 -6.35 -12.46 2.69
C VAL A 82 -5.75 -11.07 2.74
N GLY A 83 -4.56 -10.95 3.33
CA GLY A 83 -3.88 -9.68 3.43
C GLY A 83 -2.37 -9.79 3.29
N ILE A 84 -1.75 -8.67 2.97
CA ILE A 84 -0.29 -8.49 2.96
C ILE A 84 0.08 -7.76 4.25
N TYR A 85 1.04 -8.30 4.97
CA TYR A 85 1.61 -7.63 6.13
C TYR A 85 3.05 -7.18 5.86
N THR A 86 3.48 -6.16 6.59
CA THR A 86 4.86 -5.69 6.61
C THR A 86 5.40 -5.73 8.04
N GLU A 87 6.69 -5.99 8.19
CA GLU A 87 7.44 -6.06 9.45
C GLU A 87 7.03 -7.25 10.35
N TYR A 88 5.73 -7.38 10.66
CA TYR A 88 5.19 -8.48 11.45
C TYR A 88 3.73 -8.76 11.07
N GLU A 89 3.32 -10.01 11.24
CA GLU A 89 2.05 -10.54 10.76
C GLU A 89 0.81 -9.75 11.19
N PRO A 90 0.67 -9.21 12.41
CA PRO A 90 -0.54 -8.46 12.76
C PRO A 90 -0.69 -7.11 12.04
N PHE A 91 0.37 -6.60 11.44
CA PHE A 91 0.33 -5.31 10.75
C PHE A 91 -0.01 -5.46 9.26
N VAL A 92 -1.26 -5.80 8.99
CA VAL A 92 -1.78 -5.94 7.64
C VAL A 92 -1.95 -4.56 7.01
N VAL A 93 -1.24 -4.32 5.91
CA VAL A 93 -1.23 -3.03 5.20
C VAL A 93 -2.16 -3.00 4.01
N GLU A 94 -2.55 -4.16 3.50
CA GLU A 94 -3.52 -4.30 2.42
C GLU A 94 -4.20 -5.66 2.52
N GLY A 95 -5.48 -5.72 2.13
CA GLY A 95 -6.20 -6.99 2.10
C GLY A 95 -7.53 -6.90 1.39
N VAL A 96 -8.08 -8.07 1.11
CA VAL A 96 -9.42 -8.24 0.56
C VAL A 96 -10.14 -9.33 1.33
N ASN A 97 -11.40 -9.09 1.68
CA ASN A 97 -12.23 -10.09 2.34
C ASN A 97 -13.10 -10.87 1.33
N GLU A 98 -13.67 -11.97 1.78
CA GLU A 98 -14.53 -12.83 0.96
C GLU A 98 -15.84 -12.19 0.50
N ALA A 99 -16.20 -11.03 1.05
CA ALA A 99 -17.33 -10.22 0.58
C ALA A 99 -16.92 -9.22 -0.52
N GLY A 100 -15.64 -9.22 -0.95
CA GLY A 100 -15.13 -8.36 -2.01
C GLY A 100 -14.72 -6.95 -1.55
N LEU A 101 -14.71 -6.68 -0.24
CA LEU A 101 -14.18 -5.41 0.26
C LEU A 101 -12.66 -5.47 0.28
N SER A 102 -12.03 -4.56 -0.44
CA SER A 102 -10.58 -4.31 -0.42
C SER A 102 -10.26 -3.03 0.34
N ALA A 103 -9.17 -3.04 1.11
CA ALA A 103 -8.68 -1.89 1.84
C ALA A 103 -7.15 -1.90 1.90
N GLY A 104 -6.56 -0.70 1.87
CA GLY A 104 -5.12 -0.53 1.97
C GLY A 104 -4.74 0.71 2.78
N LEU A 105 -3.64 0.63 3.50
CA LEU A 105 -3.05 1.73 4.26
C LEU A 105 -2.00 2.44 3.42
N PHE A 106 -2.10 3.75 3.34
CA PHE A 106 -1.14 4.61 2.66
C PHE A 106 -0.54 5.60 3.65
N PHE A 107 0.77 5.75 3.59
CA PHE A 107 1.49 6.73 4.40
C PHE A 107 1.77 7.96 3.55
N PHE A 108 1.43 9.13 4.09
CA PHE A 108 1.72 10.43 3.48
C PHE A 108 2.53 11.25 4.47
N THR A 109 3.66 11.77 4.04
CA THR A 109 4.37 12.82 4.78
C THR A 109 3.69 14.15 4.51
N GLN A 110 3.39 14.90 5.57
CA GLN A 110 2.97 16.31 5.46
C GLN A 110 4.18 17.21 5.36
#